data_6b562b304b8be0eba2a328bbd384efe3
#
_entry.id   6b562b304b8be0eba2a328bbd384efe3
#
_cell.length_a   1.000
_cell.length_b   1.000
_cell.length_c   1.000
_cell.angle_alpha   90.00
_cell.angle_beta   90.00
_cell.angle_gamma   90.00
#
_symmetry.space_group_name_H-M   'P 1'
#
loop_
_entity.id
_entity.type
_entity.pdbx_description
1 polymer ?
#
loop_
_entity_poly.entity_id
_entity_poly.type
_entity_poly.pdbx_seq_one_letter_code
_entity_poly.pdbx_strand_id
1 'polypeptide(L)'
;GFERYFQIARALRDEDQRGDRQPEHTQLDLEMSYTTQDEILDLIEGLYSEIVEQLTQKRLFARPFPRLTYAEAMDRFGTDKPDIRFGLELHDISQLASESEFKVFKGAVESGGSVRGIAVGGLGDLTRRELDELTAVATSGGARGLAHFMVQSDDLKSPVAKFFSEKQRTTLRETLGAGEGDWLFFVADKDPVVFESLGRLRLHFRDRLGLADPDVLGMCWVTDFPLFEWNEDEGRIEPMHHMFTMPREENLDLLDSDPLRVIGQLYDLVANGTELASGSMRIHNPDLQQKVFDVIGIGPEEAHRRFGTILTAFRYGAPPHGGIAPGVDRLVMLLTDEPNIREVMAFPKTQAARDEMMDAPGPVSEEQLKELNIALRRRPERERGSDPAARPGEGNN
;
A
#
# COMPACT_ATOMS: atom_id res chain seq x y z
N GLY A 1 -6.84 -0.94 -33.12
CA GLY A 1 -7.93 -1.79 -33.65
C GLY A 1 -8.15 -3.06 -32.84
N PHE A 2 -7.42 -3.28 -31.75
CA PHE A 2 -7.67 -4.38 -30.81
C PHE A 2 -8.53 -3.85 -29.68
N GLU A 3 -9.63 -4.55 -29.37
CA GLU A 3 -10.54 -4.13 -28.30
C GLU A 3 -10.16 -4.73 -26.95
N ARG A 4 -9.58 -5.93 -26.96
CA ARG A 4 -9.13 -6.64 -25.75
C ARG A 4 -7.80 -7.31 -26.02
N TYR A 5 -6.90 -7.16 -25.06
CA TYR A 5 -5.57 -7.74 -25.08
C TYR A 5 -5.25 -8.34 -23.73
N PHE A 6 -4.58 -9.47 -23.72
CA PHE A 6 -3.92 -9.97 -22.52
C PHE A 6 -2.68 -10.79 -22.87
N GLN A 7 -1.77 -10.88 -21.94
CA GLN A 7 -0.65 -11.81 -21.99
C GLN A 7 -0.27 -12.27 -20.58
N ILE A 8 0.33 -13.44 -20.49
CA ILE A 8 1.07 -13.85 -19.28
C ILE A 8 2.51 -13.40 -19.49
N ALA A 9 2.89 -12.31 -18.84
CA ALA A 9 4.15 -11.63 -19.06
C ALA A 9 5.13 -11.83 -17.91
N ARG A 10 6.42 -11.98 -18.23
CA ARG A 10 7.49 -11.85 -17.25
C ARG A 10 7.82 -10.37 -17.08
N ALA A 11 7.56 -9.83 -15.92
CA ALA A 11 7.92 -8.47 -15.53
C ALA A 11 9.23 -8.44 -14.78
N LEU A 12 10.06 -7.42 -15.06
CA LEU A 12 11.34 -7.17 -14.41
C LEU A 12 11.29 -5.80 -13.73
N ARG A 13 11.61 -5.74 -12.44
CA ARG A 13 11.64 -4.51 -11.67
C ARG A 13 12.87 -4.46 -10.76
N ASP A 14 13.51 -3.30 -10.73
CA ASP A 14 14.55 -3.00 -9.76
C ASP A 14 13.89 -2.46 -8.48
N GLU A 15 13.64 -3.36 -7.55
CA GLU A 15 12.94 -3.06 -6.28
C GLU A 15 13.65 -3.75 -5.12
N ASP A 16 13.45 -3.19 -3.92
CA ASP A 16 13.84 -3.85 -2.67
C ASP A 16 13.11 -5.18 -2.52
N GLN A 17 13.85 -6.24 -2.32
CA GLN A 17 13.27 -7.56 -2.13
C GLN A 17 12.66 -7.71 -0.74
N ARG A 18 11.39 -8.09 -0.71
CA ARG A 18 10.62 -8.37 0.50
C ARG A 18 10.02 -9.77 0.41
N GLY A 19 9.28 -10.19 1.44
CA GLY A 19 8.59 -11.48 1.45
C GLY A 19 7.61 -11.68 0.28
N ASP A 20 7.04 -10.60 -0.23
CA ASP A 20 6.07 -10.57 -1.33
C ASP A 20 6.60 -9.97 -2.62
N ARG A 21 7.94 -9.74 -2.76
CA ARG A 21 8.56 -9.10 -3.92
C ARG A 21 9.81 -9.84 -4.39
N GLN A 22 9.91 -9.96 -5.70
CA GLN A 22 11.07 -10.47 -6.43
C GLN A 22 11.40 -9.54 -7.61
N PRO A 23 12.68 -9.45 -8.05
CA PRO A 23 13.08 -8.58 -9.18
C PRO A 23 12.48 -9.03 -10.50
N GLU A 24 12.07 -10.26 -10.62
CA GLU A 24 11.28 -10.78 -11.73
C GLU A 24 10.07 -11.55 -11.22
N HIS A 25 8.92 -11.34 -11.85
CA HIS A 25 7.67 -11.96 -11.47
C HIS A 25 6.76 -12.15 -12.69
N THR A 26 5.72 -12.94 -12.57
CA THR A 26 4.77 -13.18 -13.64
C THR A 26 3.50 -12.37 -13.42
N GLN A 27 3.04 -11.67 -14.47
CA GLN A 27 1.79 -10.91 -14.46
C GLN A 27 0.85 -11.41 -15.55
N LEU A 28 -0.44 -11.37 -15.26
CA LEU A 28 -1.47 -11.31 -16.29
C LEU A 28 -1.60 -9.82 -16.67
N ASP A 29 -1.11 -9.44 -17.83
CA ASP A 29 -1.19 -8.08 -18.32
C ASP A 29 -2.40 -7.95 -19.23
N LEU A 30 -3.37 -7.06 -18.88
CA LEU A 30 -4.66 -6.94 -19.56
C LEU A 30 -4.96 -5.47 -19.87
N GLU A 31 -5.34 -5.20 -21.13
CA GLU A 31 -5.80 -3.88 -21.57
C GLU A 31 -7.09 -4.01 -22.41
N MET A 32 -8.01 -3.07 -22.22
CA MET A 32 -9.30 -3.00 -22.91
C MET A 32 -9.54 -1.60 -23.46
N SER A 33 -10.05 -1.53 -24.69
CA SER A 33 -10.54 -0.29 -25.33
C SER A 33 -12.05 -0.20 -25.22
N TYR A 34 -12.57 1.04 -25.30
CA TYR A 34 -14.01 1.34 -25.21
C TYR A 34 -14.65 0.74 -23.96
N THR A 35 -13.97 0.85 -22.85
CA THR A 35 -14.33 0.27 -21.57
C THR A 35 -14.42 1.33 -20.48
N THR A 36 -15.03 0.95 -19.37
CA THR A 36 -15.10 1.71 -18.12
C THR A 36 -14.31 1.00 -17.02
N GLN A 37 -14.02 1.73 -15.94
CA GLN A 37 -13.43 1.14 -14.75
C GLN A 37 -14.25 -0.07 -14.25
N ASP A 38 -15.57 0.09 -14.12
CA ASP A 38 -16.45 -0.96 -13.60
C ASP A 38 -16.40 -2.25 -14.44
N GLU A 39 -16.35 -2.14 -15.77
CA GLU A 39 -16.25 -3.31 -16.66
C GLU A 39 -14.94 -4.08 -16.46
N ILE A 40 -13.83 -3.38 -16.15
CA ILE A 40 -12.54 -4.03 -15.85
C ILE A 40 -12.63 -4.71 -14.48
N LEU A 41 -13.18 -4.03 -13.46
CA LEU A 41 -13.34 -4.60 -12.14
C LEU A 41 -14.21 -5.86 -12.17
N ASP A 42 -15.36 -5.80 -12.86
CA ASP A 42 -16.30 -6.92 -12.98
C ASP A 42 -15.68 -8.12 -13.70
N LEU A 43 -14.87 -7.88 -14.76
CA LEU A 43 -14.16 -8.93 -15.48
C LEU A 43 -13.16 -9.66 -14.56
N ILE A 44 -12.36 -8.89 -13.83
CA ILE A 44 -11.35 -9.47 -12.93
C ILE A 44 -12.00 -10.13 -11.71
N GLU A 45 -13.07 -9.56 -11.17
CA GLU A 45 -13.83 -10.18 -10.09
C GLU A 45 -14.40 -11.53 -10.52
N GLY A 46 -14.96 -11.61 -11.74
CA GLY A 46 -15.42 -12.87 -12.32
C GLY A 46 -14.30 -13.91 -12.43
N LEU A 47 -13.15 -13.51 -12.97
CA LEU A 47 -11.98 -14.38 -13.13
C LEU A 47 -11.47 -14.91 -11.78
N TYR A 48 -11.28 -14.02 -10.80
CA TYR A 48 -10.76 -14.42 -9.49
C TYR A 48 -11.77 -15.27 -8.70
N SER A 49 -13.06 -14.97 -8.82
CA SER A 49 -14.11 -15.82 -8.22
C SER A 49 -14.07 -17.23 -8.79
N GLU A 50 -13.95 -17.37 -10.11
CA GLU A 50 -13.86 -18.67 -10.76
C GLU A 50 -12.60 -19.45 -10.37
N ILE A 51 -11.44 -18.77 -10.31
CA ILE A 51 -10.18 -19.38 -9.85
C ILE A 51 -10.33 -19.93 -8.43
N VAL A 52 -10.87 -19.13 -7.51
CA VAL A 52 -11.04 -19.55 -6.11
C VAL A 52 -11.99 -20.74 -6.01
N GLU A 53 -13.15 -20.67 -6.67
CA GLU A 53 -14.18 -21.72 -6.63
C GLU A 53 -13.72 -23.04 -7.26
N GLN A 54 -12.95 -22.98 -8.35
CA GLN A 54 -12.56 -24.19 -9.10
C GLN A 54 -11.24 -24.81 -8.64
N LEU A 55 -10.30 -24.02 -8.15
CA LEU A 55 -8.93 -24.47 -7.90
C LEU A 55 -8.57 -24.59 -6.42
N THR A 56 -9.44 -24.16 -5.50
CA THR A 56 -9.13 -24.16 -4.07
C THR A 56 -10.31 -24.66 -3.22
N GLN A 57 -10.05 -24.87 -1.91
CA GLN A 57 -11.10 -25.11 -0.91
C GLN A 57 -11.42 -23.82 -0.13
N LYS A 58 -10.75 -22.71 -0.46
CA LYS A 58 -10.97 -21.42 0.21
C LYS A 58 -12.31 -20.82 -0.15
N ARG A 59 -12.80 -19.92 0.69
CA ARG A 59 -14.07 -19.22 0.51
C ARG A 59 -13.82 -17.72 0.30
N LEU A 60 -14.57 -17.11 -0.57
CA LEU A 60 -14.60 -15.64 -0.68
C LEU A 60 -15.33 -15.04 0.52
N PHE A 61 -14.80 -13.96 1.09
CA PHE A 61 -15.41 -13.22 2.19
C PHE A 61 -16.79 -12.64 1.80
N ALA A 62 -16.85 -12.04 0.62
CA ALA A 62 -18.07 -11.47 0.05
C ALA A 62 -18.06 -11.53 -1.47
N ARG A 63 -19.26 -11.53 -2.08
CA ARG A 63 -19.45 -11.37 -3.51
C ARG A 63 -20.74 -10.56 -3.74
N PRO A 64 -20.70 -9.44 -4.49
CA PRO A 64 -19.54 -8.82 -5.12
C PRO A 64 -18.44 -8.42 -4.10
N PHE A 65 -17.21 -8.24 -4.58
CA PHE A 65 -16.10 -7.79 -3.71
C PHE A 65 -16.41 -6.39 -3.18
N PRO A 66 -16.23 -6.14 -1.86
CA PRO A 66 -16.38 -4.81 -1.30
C PRO A 66 -15.51 -3.80 -2.05
N ARG A 67 -16.05 -2.60 -2.28
CA ARG A 67 -15.34 -1.48 -2.89
C ARG A 67 -15.12 -0.41 -1.82
N LEU A 68 -13.88 0.00 -1.66
CA LEU A 68 -13.45 1.05 -0.75
C LEU A 68 -12.74 2.12 -1.58
N THR A 69 -12.98 3.38 -1.28
CA THR A 69 -12.06 4.42 -1.76
C THR A 69 -10.75 4.36 -0.99
N TYR A 70 -9.67 4.88 -1.56
CA TYR A 70 -8.39 5.03 -0.87
C TYR A 70 -8.56 5.73 0.49
N ALA A 71 -9.35 6.81 0.51
CA ALA A 71 -9.63 7.56 1.73
C ALA A 71 -10.32 6.68 2.79
N GLU A 72 -11.33 5.89 2.41
CA GLU A 72 -12.00 4.95 3.33
C GLU A 72 -11.07 3.83 3.81
N ALA A 73 -10.22 3.31 2.93
CA ALA A 73 -9.25 2.28 3.31
C ALA A 73 -8.25 2.81 4.34
N MET A 74 -7.71 4.01 4.12
CA MET A 74 -6.82 4.66 5.07
C MET A 74 -7.53 5.02 6.38
N ASP A 75 -8.73 5.58 6.31
CA ASP A 75 -9.50 6.01 7.47
C ASP A 75 -9.86 4.83 8.40
N ARG A 76 -10.31 3.72 7.81
CA ARG A 76 -10.81 2.55 8.55
C ARG A 76 -9.73 1.54 8.93
N PHE A 77 -8.69 1.41 8.12
CA PHE A 77 -7.71 0.32 8.28
C PHE A 77 -6.27 0.81 8.43
N GLY A 78 -5.98 2.08 8.17
CA GLY A 78 -4.65 2.66 8.21
C GLY A 78 -3.72 2.17 7.10
N THR A 79 -4.30 1.65 5.99
CA THR A 79 -3.54 1.12 4.85
C THR A 79 -4.40 1.08 3.59
N ASP A 80 -3.77 1.26 2.44
CA ASP A 80 -4.35 1.05 1.11
C ASP A 80 -4.51 -0.45 0.75
N LYS A 81 -4.00 -1.35 1.59
CA LYS A 81 -4.06 -2.82 1.41
C LYS A 81 -4.71 -3.48 2.62
N PRO A 82 -6.02 -3.24 2.86
CA PRO A 82 -6.68 -3.72 4.05
C PRO A 82 -6.89 -5.25 4.05
N ASP A 83 -6.69 -5.87 5.21
CA ASP A 83 -7.25 -7.19 5.48
C ASP A 83 -8.63 -7.00 6.08
N ILE A 84 -9.67 -7.26 5.29
CA ILE A 84 -11.07 -7.03 5.66
C ILE A 84 -11.74 -8.22 6.36
N ARG A 85 -11.02 -9.33 6.59
CA ARG A 85 -11.55 -10.55 7.20
C ARG A 85 -11.94 -10.40 8.66
N PHE A 86 -11.44 -9.36 9.32
CA PHE A 86 -11.70 -9.08 10.74
C PHE A 86 -11.93 -7.59 10.96
N GLY A 87 -12.58 -7.23 12.05
CA GLY A 87 -12.83 -5.86 12.45
C GLY A 87 -11.58 -5.09 12.88
N LEU A 88 -11.63 -4.46 14.04
CA LEU A 88 -10.59 -3.56 14.59
C LEU A 88 -10.36 -2.35 13.69
N GLU A 89 -11.44 -1.72 13.22
CA GLU A 89 -11.35 -0.50 12.44
C GLU A 89 -10.82 0.66 13.28
N LEU A 90 -10.13 1.59 12.64
CA LEU A 90 -9.65 2.81 13.23
C LEU A 90 -10.81 3.79 13.42
N HIS A 91 -10.81 4.52 14.53
CA HIS A 91 -11.80 5.56 14.81
C HIS A 91 -11.11 6.89 15.08
N ASP A 92 -11.53 7.93 14.38
CA ASP A 92 -11.04 9.28 14.58
C ASP A 92 -11.69 9.91 15.83
N ILE A 93 -10.85 10.34 16.77
CA ILE A 93 -11.27 11.06 17.97
C ILE A 93 -10.67 12.46 18.07
N SER A 94 -10.14 13.00 16.97
CA SER A 94 -9.39 14.27 16.95
C SER A 94 -10.19 15.44 17.54
N GLN A 95 -11.51 15.51 17.27
CA GLN A 95 -12.35 16.54 17.84
C GLN A 95 -12.37 16.44 19.38
N LEU A 96 -12.65 15.25 19.93
CA LEU A 96 -12.67 15.00 21.36
C LEU A 96 -11.27 15.24 21.96
N ALA A 97 -10.22 14.83 21.27
CA ALA A 97 -8.83 15.02 21.68
C ALA A 97 -8.46 16.51 21.83
N SER A 98 -8.92 17.36 20.91
CA SER A 98 -8.68 18.81 20.94
C SER A 98 -9.34 19.49 22.16
N GLU A 99 -10.44 18.95 22.65
CA GLU A 99 -11.21 19.44 23.80
C GLU A 99 -10.71 18.87 25.14
N SER A 100 -9.78 17.91 25.12
CA SER A 100 -9.26 17.25 26.32
C SER A 100 -8.15 18.08 26.99
N GLU A 101 -7.87 17.80 28.26
CA GLU A 101 -6.72 18.36 28.97
C GLU A 101 -5.42 17.56 28.73
N PHE A 102 -5.48 16.48 27.92
CA PHE A 102 -4.31 15.68 27.61
C PHE A 102 -3.46 16.34 26.52
N LYS A 103 -2.38 16.99 26.96
CA LYS A 103 -1.52 17.84 26.12
C LYS A 103 -0.96 17.12 24.88
N VAL A 104 -0.71 15.81 24.96
CA VAL A 104 -0.18 15.03 23.82
C VAL A 104 -1.20 14.99 22.69
N PHE A 105 -2.46 14.69 23.00
CA PHE A 105 -3.54 14.62 22.02
C PHE A 105 -3.84 16.00 21.44
N LYS A 106 -4.02 16.98 22.32
CA LYS A 106 -4.29 18.35 21.93
C LYS A 106 -3.18 18.91 21.01
N GLY A 107 -1.91 18.71 21.39
CA GLY A 107 -0.77 19.18 20.61
C GLY A 107 -0.64 18.52 19.25
N ALA A 108 -0.99 17.23 19.09
CA ALA A 108 -1.02 16.56 17.80
C ALA A 108 -2.04 17.23 16.85
N VAL A 109 -3.26 17.46 17.33
CA VAL A 109 -4.33 18.11 16.54
C VAL A 109 -3.96 19.57 16.23
N GLU A 110 -3.45 20.34 17.20
CA GLU A 110 -3.01 21.73 16.99
C GLU A 110 -1.88 21.86 15.95
N SER A 111 -1.06 20.80 15.79
CA SER A 111 0.02 20.75 14.79
C SER A 111 -0.43 20.19 13.43
N GLY A 112 -1.74 20.01 13.20
CA GLY A 112 -2.32 19.54 11.94
C GLY A 112 -2.27 18.02 11.76
N GLY A 113 -2.07 17.25 12.83
CA GLY A 113 -2.20 15.80 12.86
C GLY A 113 -3.56 15.35 13.37
N SER A 114 -3.70 14.04 13.60
CA SER A 114 -4.92 13.43 14.12
C SER A 114 -4.66 12.57 15.36
N VAL A 115 -5.75 12.20 16.03
CA VAL A 115 -5.76 11.20 17.09
C VAL A 115 -6.77 10.13 16.72
N ARG A 116 -6.29 8.91 16.52
CA ARG A 116 -7.14 7.77 16.19
C ARG A 116 -6.90 6.63 17.16
N GLY A 117 -7.88 5.74 17.25
CA GLY A 117 -7.78 4.58 18.12
C GLY A 117 -8.50 3.35 17.58
N ILE A 118 -8.18 2.22 18.20
CA ILE A 118 -8.83 0.92 17.99
C ILE A 118 -9.32 0.36 19.31
N ALA A 119 -10.43 -0.39 19.28
CA ALA A 119 -10.91 -1.16 20.43
C ALA A 119 -10.60 -2.64 20.20
N VAL A 120 -10.03 -3.29 21.23
CA VAL A 120 -9.61 -4.70 21.13
C VAL A 120 -10.15 -5.48 22.31
N GLY A 121 -11.03 -6.43 22.01
CA GLY A 121 -11.56 -7.38 22.99
C GLY A 121 -10.70 -8.62 23.17
N GLY A 122 -10.95 -9.39 24.22
CA GLY A 122 -10.36 -10.70 24.43
C GLY A 122 -8.91 -10.70 24.93
N LEU A 123 -8.33 -9.55 25.30
CA LEU A 123 -6.95 -9.46 25.77
C LEU A 123 -6.78 -9.80 27.26
N GLY A 124 -7.86 -9.76 28.06
CA GLY A 124 -7.80 -9.90 29.50
C GLY A 124 -7.01 -8.77 30.17
N ASP A 125 -6.44 -9.06 31.34
CA ASP A 125 -5.59 -8.10 32.06
C ASP A 125 -4.18 -8.08 31.45
N LEU A 126 -3.82 -6.98 30.79
CA LEU A 126 -2.48 -6.79 30.24
C LEU A 126 -1.48 -6.41 31.32
N THR A 127 -0.36 -7.10 31.34
CA THR A 127 0.78 -6.75 32.17
C THR A 127 1.51 -5.51 31.63
N ARG A 128 2.30 -4.85 32.47
CA ARG A 128 3.14 -3.72 32.04
C ARG A 128 4.07 -4.10 30.87
N ARG A 129 4.65 -5.29 30.93
CA ARG A 129 5.52 -5.80 29.86
C ARG A 129 4.79 -5.92 28.53
N GLU A 130 3.57 -6.45 28.51
CA GLU A 130 2.77 -6.57 27.29
C GLU A 130 2.38 -5.18 26.73
N LEU A 131 2.06 -4.22 27.61
CA LEU A 131 1.84 -2.83 27.19
C LEU A 131 3.09 -2.17 26.60
N ASP A 132 4.28 -2.47 27.15
CA ASP A 132 5.55 -2.01 26.60
C ASP A 132 5.82 -2.67 25.22
N GLU A 133 5.51 -3.96 25.04
CA GLU A 133 5.59 -4.67 23.76
C GLU A 133 4.64 -4.07 22.72
N LEU A 134 3.39 -3.79 23.07
CA LEU A 134 2.43 -3.12 22.18
C LEU A 134 2.87 -1.70 21.81
N THR A 135 3.45 -0.99 22.77
CA THR A 135 4.04 0.34 22.52
C THR A 135 5.20 0.23 21.52
N ALA A 136 6.04 -0.80 21.63
CA ALA A 136 7.12 -1.05 20.65
C ALA A 136 6.58 -1.32 19.25
N VAL A 137 5.47 -2.05 19.10
CA VAL A 137 4.80 -2.24 17.81
C VAL A 137 4.34 -0.90 17.23
N ALA A 138 3.66 -0.07 18.00
CA ALA A 138 3.22 1.25 17.53
C ALA A 138 4.40 2.17 17.17
N THR A 139 5.46 2.19 18.00
CA THR A 139 6.64 3.03 17.73
C THR A 139 7.45 2.56 16.54
N SER A 140 7.39 1.28 16.18
CA SER A 140 7.98 0.79 14.93
C SER A 140 7.31 1.37 13.67
N GLY A 141 6.07 1.88 13.79
CA GLY A 141 5.35 2.65 12.76
C GLY A 141 5.63 4.16 12.80
N GLY A 142 6.53 4.61 13.69
CA GLY A 142 6.93 6.02 13.82
C GLY A 142 6.24 6.75 14.97
N ALA A 143 5.24 6.18 15.66
CA ALA A 143 4.57 6.82 16.78
C ALA A 143 5.54 7.10 17.94
N ARG A 144 5.35 8.23 18.62
CA ARG A 144 6.13 8.60 19.80
C ARG A 144 5.70 7.86 21.07
N GLY A 145 4.57 7.19 21.05
CA GLY A 145 4.01 6.43 22.17
C GLY A 145 2.63 5.90 21.85
N LEU A 146 2.10 5.11 22.81
CA LEU A 146 0.78 4.49 22.71
C LEU A 146 -0.03 4.82 23.98
N ALA A 147 -1.10 5.59 23.84
CA ALA A 147 -2.04 5.78 24.92
C ALA A 147 -3.04 4.62 24.96
N HIS A 148 -3.40 4.18 26.16
CA HIS A 148 -4.31 3.05 26.31
C HIS A 148 -5.28 3.23 27.47
N PHE A 149 -6.46 2.62 27.34
CA PHE A 149 -7.48 2.54 28.38
C PHE A 149 -8.04 1.12 28.44
N MET A 150 -8.33 0.65 29.63
CA MET A 150 -9.11 -0.56 29.87
C MET A 150 -10.55 -0.17 30.19
N VAL A 151 -11.51 -0.74 29.49
CA VAL A 151 -12.94 -0.51 29.72
C VAL A 151 -13.40 -1.33 30.93
N GLN A 152 -13.81 -0.64 31.99
CA GLN A 152 -14.49 -1.23 33.15
C GLN A 152 -16.00 -1.03 33.05
N SER A 153 -16.78 -1.66 33.93
CA SER A 153 -18.25 -1.59 33.88
C SER A 153 -18.79 -0.17 33.70
N ASP A 154 -18.25 0.78 34.44
CA ASP A 154 -18.79 2.14 34.52
C ASP A 154 -17.78 3.23 34.07
N ASP A 155 -16.52 2.90 33.79
CA ASP A 155 -15.46 3.89 33.50
C ASP A 155 -14.32 3.31 32.68
N LEU A 156 -13.39 4.21 32.25
CA LEU A 156 -12.13 3.89 31.58
C LEU A 156 -10.94 4.00 32.55
N LYS A 157 -10.24 2.90 32.77
CA LYS A 157 -9.05 2.86 33.61
C LYS A 157 -7.79 3.11 32.77
N SER A 158 -7.05 4.18 33.12
CA SER A 158 -5.79 4.54 32.45
C SER A 158 -4.99 5.51 33.31
N PRO A 159 -3.64 5.54 33.20
CA PRO A 159 -2.82 6.60 33.77
C PRO A 159 -3.20 8.00 33.26
N VAL A 160 -3.77 8.10 32.09
CA VAL A 160 -4.16 9.38 31.44
C VAL A 160 -5.65 9.70 31.58
N ALA A 161 -6.47 8.82 32.17
CA ALA A 161 -7.91 9.01 32.32
C ALA A 161 -8.28 10.32 33.04
N LYS A 162 -7.45 10.78 33.97
CA LYS A 162 -7.65 12.02 34.69
C LYS A 162 -7.70 13.29 33.83
N PHE A 163 -7.21 13.24 32.60
CA PHE A 163 -7.22 14.36 31.64
C PHE A 163 -8.50 14.40 30.80
N PHE A 164 -9.41 13.47 31.02
CA PHE A 164 -10.68 13.34 30.31
C PHE A 164 -11.84 13.42 31.30
N SER A 165 -12.80 14.29 31.03
CA SER A 165 -14.04 14.33 31.80
C SER A 165 -14.82 13.01 31.68
N GLU A 166 -15.73 12.75 32.59
CA GLU A 166 -16.62 11.57 32.54
C GLU A 166 -17.35 11.48 31.18
N LYS A 167 -17.93 12.59 30.72
CA LYS A 167 -18.57 12.67 29.41
C LYS A 167 -17.63 12.27 28.26
N GLN A 168 -16.39 12.77 28.27
CA GLN A 168 -15.41 12.42 27.24
C GLN A 168 -15.04 10.95 27.27
N ARG A 169 -14.88 10.35 28.46
CA ARG A 169 -14.60 8.90 28.59
C ARG A 169 -15.76 8.05 28.08
N THR A 170 -17.01 8.45 28.37
CA THR A 170 -18.20 7.80 27.80
C THR A 170 -18.22 7.91 26.30
N THR A 171 -17.98 9.10 25.74
CA THR A 171 -17.92 9.29 24.27
C THR A 171 -16.80 8.47 23.63
N LEU A 172 -15.61 8.36 24.23
CA LEU A 172 -14.54 7.49 23.73
C LEU A 172 -14.99 6.04 23.61
N ARG A 173 -15.64 5.51 24.66
CA ARG A 173 -16.17 4.15 24.69
C ARG A 173 -17.23 3.93 23.60
N GLU A 174 -18.16 4.85 23.46
CA GLU A 174 -19.23 4.79 22.47
C GLU A 174 -18.71 4.90 21.03
N THR A 175 -17.78 5.83 20.78
CA THR A 175 -17.19 6.04 19.43
C THR A 175 -16.45 4.80 18.96
N LEU A 176 -15.74 4.10 19.85
CA LEU A 176 -15.02 2.88 19.51
C LEU A 176 -15.88 1.61 19.63
N GLY A 177 -17.14 1.72 20.02
CA GLY A 177 -18.05 0.58 20.20
C GLY A 177 -17.57 -0.44 21.25
N ALA A 178 -16.81 0.02 22.27
CA ALA A 178 -16.10 -0.86 23.17
C ALA A 178 -17.00 -1.39 24.32
N GLY A 179 -16.89 -2.67 24.60
CA GLY A 179 -17.52 -3.38 25.70
C GLY A 179 -16.68 -3.44 26.97
N GLU A 180 -17.27 -3.92 28.07
CA GLU A 180 -16.52 -4.18 29.30
C GLU A 180 -15.43 -5.23 29.08
N GLY A 181 -14.22 -4.95 29.57
CA GLY A 181 -13.04 -5.81 29.42
C GLY A 181 -12.22 -5.54 28.16
N ASP A 182 -12.70 -4.68 27.25
CA ASP A 182 -11.96 -4.27 26.07
C ASP A 182 -10.84 -3.29 26.43
N TRP A 183 -9.81 -3.26 25.59
CA TRP A 183 -8.76 -2.28 25.61
C TRP A 183 -8.88 -1.31 24.45
N LEU A 184 -8.72 -0.03 24.74
CA LEU A 184 -8.65 1.03 23.74
C LEU A 184 -7.20 1.47 23.60
N PHE A 185 -6.69 1.53 22.36
CA PHE A 185 -5.34 1.99 22.05
C PHE A 185 -5.42 3.18 21.10
N PHE A 186 -4.63 4.22 21.39
CA PHE A 186 -4.64 5.47 20.63
C PHE A 186 -3.24 5.90 20.24
N VAL A 187 -3.11 6.41 19.02
CA VAL A 187 -1.92 7.09 18.50
C VAL A 187 -2.28 8.53 18.15
N ALA A 188 -1.38 9.45 18.42
CA ALA A 188 -1.53 10.88 18.19
C ALA A 188 -0.26 11.41 17.51
N ASP A 189 -0.32 11.73 16.23
CA ASP A 189 0.78 12.29 15.44
C ASP A 189 0.23 12.79 14.08
N LYS A 190 1.10 13.05 13.09
CA LYS A 190 0.71 13.26 11.69
C LYS A 190 0.00 12.01 11.14
N ASP A 191 -0.98 12.20 10.25
CA ASP A 191 -1.80 11.11 9.69
C ASP A 191 -1.01 9.90 9.19
N PRO A 192 0.08 10.03 8.39
CA PRO A 192 0.84 8.87 7.94
C PRO A 192 1.41 8.03 9.07
N VAL A 193 1.87 8.67 10.16
CA VAL A 193 2.40 7.98 11.35
C VAL A 193 1.27 7.28 12.13
N VAL A 194 0.12 7.95 12.26
CA VAL A 194 -1.07 7.38 12.95
C VAL A 194 -1.55 6.14 12.21
N PHE A 195 -1.71 6.23 10.89
CA PHE A 195 -2.15 5.12 10.06
C PHE A 195 -1.18 3.94 10.11
N GLU A 196 0.09 4.17 9.87
CA GLU A 196 1.11 3.12 9.90
C GLU A 196 1.19 2.42 11.27
N SER A 197 1.17 3.20 12.34
CA SER A 197 1.29 2.66 13.71
C SER A 197 0.07 1.84 14.13
N LEU A 198 -1.14 2.33 13.86
CA LEU A 198 -2.38 1.62 14.17
C LEU A 198 -2.60 0.44 13.21
N GLY A 199 -2.23 0.58 11.93
CA GLY A 199 -2.26 -0.52 10.98
C GLY A 199 -1.39 -1.70 11.42
N ARG A 200 -0.16 -1.44 11.91
CA ARG A 200 0.71 -2.48 12.48
C ARG A 200 0.12 -3.11 13.74
N LEU A 201 -0.44 -2.32 14.64
CA LEU A 201 -1.13 -2.83 15.83
C LEU A 201 -2.33 -3.70 15.45
N ARG A 202 -3.11 -3.29 14.46
CA ARG A 202 -4.25 -4.04 13.94
C ARG A 202 -3.82 -5.43 13.45
N LEU A 203 -2.75 -5.52 12.66
CA LEU A 203 -2.20 -6.79 12.18
C LEU A 203 -1.59 -7.62 13.32
N HIS A 204 -0.91 -7.00 14.28
CA HIS A 204 -0.40 -7.67 15.47
C HIS A 204 -1.53 -8.34 16.28
N PHE A 205 -2.66 -7.65 16.48
CA PHE A 205 -3.80 -8.23 17.18
C PHE A 205 -4.51 -9.31 16.35
N ARG A 206 -4.58 -9.16 15.02
CA ARG A 206 -5.05 -10.23 14.15
C ARG A 206 -4.33 -11.55 14.43
N ASP A 207 -3.00 -11.50 14.46
CA ASP A 207 -2.17 -12.69 14.63
C ASP A 207 -2.21 -13.20 16.07
N ARG A 208 -2.13 -12.31 17.06
CA ARG A 208 -2.16 -12.68 18.49
C ARG A 208 -3.48 -13.33 18.90
N LEU A 209 -4.61 -12.88 18.35
CA LEU A 209 -5.95 -13.35 18.72
C LEU A 209 -6.55 -14.31 17.70
N GLY A 210 -5.86 -14.61 16.60
CA GLY A 210 -6.36 -15.50 15.56
C GLY A 210 -7.65 -14.99 14.91
N LEU A 211 -7.77 -13.68 14.66
CA LEU A 211 -9.03 -13.05 14.22
C LEU A 211 -9.37 -13.32 12.75
N ALA A 212 -8.41 -13.70 11.93
CA ALA A 212 -8.61 -13.96 10.52
C ALA A 212 -8.69 -15.46 10.24
N ASP A 213 -9.78 -15.91 9.64
CA ASP A 213 -9.93 -17.27 9.16
C ASP A 213 -8.98 -17.51 7.96
N PRO A 214 -8.03 -18.46 8.03
CA PRO A 214 -7.10 -18.73 6.95
C PRO A 214 -7.77 -19.28 5.69
N ASP A 215 -8.93 -19.93 5.82
CA ASP A 215 -9.69 -20.49 4.70
C ASP A 215 -10.56 -19.44 3.99
N VAL A 216 -10.49 -18.17 4.42
CA VAL A 216 -11.24 -17.07 3.82
C VAL A 216 -10.30 -16.13 3.06
N LEU A 217 -10.66 -15.82 1.82
CA LEU A 217 -10.04 -14.76 1.02
C LEU A 217 -10.89 -13.50 1.10
N GLY A 218 -10.40 -12.51 1.85
CA GLY A 218 -10.99 -11.19 2.00
C GLY A 218 -10.59 -10.28 0.85
N MET A 219 -11.14 -10.53 -0.35
CA MET A 219 -10.89 -9.70 -1.52
C MET A 219 -11.72 -8.41 -1.46
N CYS A 220 -11.10 -7.28 -1.78
CA CYS A 220 -11.75 -5.99 -1.94
C CYS A 220 -11.06 -5.14 -3.01
N TRP A 221 -11.79 -4.22 -3.57
CA TRP A 221 -11.26 -3.17 -4.42
C TRP A 221 -10.94 -1.93 -3.61
N VAL A 222 -9.78 -1.35 -3.85
CA VAL A 222 -9.44 -0.01 -3.39
C VAL A 222 -9.36 0.88 -4.62
N THR A 223 -10.12 1.98 -4.63
CA THR A 223 -10.28 2.88 -5.78
C THR A 223 -10.03 4.32 -5.39
N ASP A 224 -10.07 5.21 -6.35
CA ASP A 224 -10.04 6.66 -6.10
C ASP A 224 -8.79 7.12 -5.33
N PHE A 225 -7.63 6.60 -5.73
CA PHE A 225 -6.35 7.06 -5.21
C PHE A 225 -6.08 8.51 -5.60
N PRO A 226 -5.33 9.26 -4.78
CA PRO A 226 -4.72 10.51 -5.24
C PRO A 226 -3.91 10.26 -6.52
N LEU A 227 -3.99 11.17 -7.48
CA LEU A 227 -3.20 11.06 -8.71
C LEU A 227 -1.72 11.37 -8.45
N PHE A 228 -1.47 12.26 -7.51
CA PHE A 228 -0.15 12.75 -7.15
C PHE A 228 0.08 12.68 -5.65
N GLU A 229 1.35 12.61 -5.28
CA GLU A 229 1.82 12.73 -3.91
C GLU A 229 3.00 13.71 -3.82
N TRP A 230 3.27 14.21 -2.62
CA TRP A 230 4.43 15.05 -2.36
C TRP A 230 5.60 14.18 -1.88
N ASN A 231 6.68 14.17 -2.64
CA ASN A 231 7.92 13.49 -2.24
C ASN A 231 8.74 14.46 -1.36
N GLU A 232 8.80 14.18 -0.05
CA GLU A 232 9.55 15.00 0.93
C GLU A 232 11.06 14.98 0.67
N ASP A 233 11.62 13.85 0.23
CA ASP A 233 13.06 13.68 0.02
C ASP A 233 13.54 14.45 -1.22
N GLU A 234 12.71 14.48 -2.28
CA GLU A 234 13.03 15.17 -3.52
C GLU A 234 12.44 16.59 -3.62
N GLY A 235 11.52 16.94 -2.70
CA GLY A 235 10.86 18.25 -2.64
C GLY A 235 10.03 18.59 -3.88
N ARG A 236 9.37 17.56 -4.46
CA ARG A 236 8.55 17.70 -5.67
C ARG A 236 7.29 16.85 -5.63
N ILE A 237 6.36 17.18 -6.53
CA ILE A 237 5.17 16.37 -6.79
C ILE A 237 5.57 15.18 -7.69
N GLU A 238 5.11 13.99 -7.34
CA GLU A 238 5.27 12.77 -8.12
C GLU A 238 3.92 12.09 -8.34
N PRO A 239 3.78 11.25 -9.40
CA PRO A 239 2.58 10.44 -9.56
C PRO A 239 2.58 9.35 -8.50
N MET A 240 1.45 9.14 -7.83
CA MET A 240 1.33 8.11 -6.79
C MET A 240 1.56 6.69 -7.34
N HIS A 241 1.10 6.39 -8.55
CA HIS A 241 1.39 5.13 -9.26
C HIS A 241 2.13 5.40 -10.57
N HIS A 242 1.46 5.98 -11.55
CA HIS A 242 2.08 6.33 -12.84
C HIS A 242 1.38 7.53 -13.51
N MET A 243 2.13 8.23 -14.34
CA MET A 243 1.75 9.49 -14.99
C MET A 243 0.74 9.36 -16.14
N PHE A 244 0.30 8.16 -16.48
CA PHE A 244 -0.66 7.90 -17.58
C PHE A 244 -2.08 7.66 -17.09
N THR A 245 -2.30 7.75 -15.79
CA THR A 245 -3.62 7.55 -15.17
C THR A 245 -4.54 8.70 -15.49
N MET A 246 -5.77 8.38 -15.90
CA MET A 246 -6.83 9.35 -16.15
C MET A 246 -7.28 9.98 -14.82
N PRO A 247 -7.23 11.30 -14.65
CA PRO A 247 -7.86 11.97 -13.52
C PRO A 247 -9.38 11.82 -13.58
N ARG A 248 -10.04 11.95 -12.41
CA ARG A 248 -11.50 12.08 -12.36
C ARG A 248 -11.90 13.38 -13.06
N GLU A 249 -12.99 13.33 -13.86
CA GLU A 249 -13.43 14.47 -14.67
C GLU A 249 -13.76 15.70 -13.80
N GLU A 250 -14.36 15.48 -12.63
CA GLU A 250 -14.69 16.52 -11.66
C GLU A 250 -13.48 17.19 -10.99
N ASN A 251 -12.28 16.64 -11.19
CA ASN A 251 -11.04 17.18 -10.60
C ASN A 251 -10.10 17.83 -11.62
N LEU A 252 -10.48 17.94 -12.90
CA LEU A 252 -9.60 18.45 -13.94
C LEU A 252 -9.13 19.88 -13.69
N ASP A 253 -9.97 20.72 -13.10
CA ASP A 253 -9.62 22.11 -12.75
C ASP A 253 -8.59 22.20 -11.61
N LEU A 254 -8.46 21.16 -10.80
CA LEU A 254 -7.48 21.09 -9.71
C LEU A 254 -6.06 20.84 -10.22
N LEU A 255 -5.87 20.34 -11.44
CA LEU A 255 -4.54 20.14 -12.02
C LEU A 255 -3.71 21.43 -12.03
N ASP A 256 -4.36 22.57 -12.27
CA ASP A 256 -3.71 23.87 -12.35
C ASP A 256 -3.65 24.61 -10.99
N SER A 257 -4.50 24.26 -10.01
CA SER A 257 -4.67 25.00 -8.76
C SER A 257 -4.23 24.27 -7.49
N ASP A 258 -4.51 22.97 -7.39
CA ASP A 258 -4.21 22.13 -6.22
C ASP A 258 -4.03 20.66 -6.64
N PRO A 259 -2.93 20.33 -7.34
CA PRO A 259 -2.76 19.01 -7.95
C PRO A 259 -2.75 17.85 -6.93
N LEU A 260 -2.37 18.08 -5.67
CA LEU A 260 -2.37 17.05 -4.63
C LEU A 260 -3.78 16.57 -4.23
N ARG A 261 -4.82 17.32 -4.62
CA ARG A 261 -6.22 16.92 -4.42
C ARG A 261 -6.86 16.25 -5.63
N VAL A 262 -6.13 16.09 -6.71
CA VAL A 262 -6.64 15.41 -7.91
C VAL A 262 -6.74 13.92 -7.63
N ILE A 263 -7.92 13.36 -7.84
CA ILE A 263 -8.18 11.92 -7.74
C ILE A 263 -7.97 11.27 -9.12
N GLY A 264 -7.23 10.15 -9.13
CA GLY A 264 -7.02 9.34 -10.32
C GLY A 264 -8.04 8.19 -10.42
N GLN A 265 -8.34 7.77 -11.63
CA GLN A 265 -9.11 6.54 -11.88
C GLN A 265 -8.17 5.33 -11.76
N LEU A 266 -7.64 5.15 -10.56
CA LEU A 266 -6.79 4.05 -10.12
C LEU A 266 -7.60 3.04 -9.33
N TYR A 267 -7.25 1.78 -9.43
CA TYR A 267 -7.91 0.69 -8.71
C TYR A 267 -6.95 -0.46 -8.46
N ASP A 268 -6.92 -0.92 -7.22
CA ASP A 268 -6.15 -2.08 -6.78
C ASP A 268 -7.09 -3.19 -6.29
N LEU A 269 -6.81 -4.42 -6.70
CA LEU A 269 -7.40 -5.60 -6.07
C LEU A 269 -6.52 -6.03 -4.91
N VAL A 270 -7.10 -6.04 -3.73
CA VAL A 270 -6.43 -6.42 -2.49
C VAL A 270 -7.05 -7.70 -1.94
N ALA A 271 -6.24 -8.61 -1.40
CA ALA A 271 -6.70 -9.78 -0.67
C ALA A 271 -5.84 -10.02 0.58
N ASN A 272 -6.49 -10.16 1.74
CA ASN A 272 -5.83 -10.52 3.01
C ASN A 272 -4.65 -9.60 3.40
N GLY A 273 -4.70 -8.32 3.04
CA GLY A 273 -3.62 -7.37 3.29
C GLY A 273 -2.53 -7.32 2.22
N THR A 274 -2.73 -8.01 1.08
CA THR A 274 -1.78 -8.06 -0.04
C THR A 274 -2.43 -7.51 -1.30
N GLU A 275 -1.75 -6.59 -1.99
CA GLU A 275 -2.13 -6.13 -3.33
C GLU A 275 -1.88 -7.24 -4.34
N LEU A 276 -2.94 -7.72 -4.98
CA LEU A 276 -2.87 -8.75 -6.03
C LEU A 276 -2.74 -8.17 -7.43
N ALA A 277 -3.35 -7.02 -7.66
CA ALA A 277 -3.39 -6.38 -8.95
C ALA A 277 -3.53 -4.87 -8.81
N SER A 278 -2.91 -4.12 -9.69
CA SER A 278 -3.08 -2.68 -9.82
C SER A 278 -3.42 -2.31 -11.26
N GLY A 279 -4.30 -1.34 -11.44
CA GLY A 279 -4.74 -0.88 -12.74
C GLY A 279 -5.25 0.54 -12.74
N SER A 280 -5.49 1.07 -13.95
CA SER A 280 -6.10 2.39 -14.11
C SER A 280 -6.83 2.54 -15.43
N MET A 281 -7.74 3.49 -15.51
CA MET A 281 -8.11 4.11 -16.78
C MET A 281 -6.95 4.98 -17.26
N ARG A 282 -6.72 5.02 -18.58
CA ARG A 282 -5.56 5.71 -19.15
C ARG A 282 -5.96 7.05 -19.76
N ILE A 283 -5.07 8.03 -19.67
CA ILE A 283 -5.21 9.27 -20.42
C ILE A 283 -5.07 8.93 -21.91
N HIS A 284 -6.04 9.34 -22.72
CA HIS A 284 -6.03 9.18 -24.16
C HIS A 284 -6.08 10.53 -24.91
N ASN A 285 -6.22 11.64 -24.19
CA ASN A 285 -6.15 12.99 -24.73
C ASN A 285 -4.73 13.52 -24.57
N PRO A 286 -4.02 13.91 -25.66
CA PRO A 286 -2.64 14.37 -25.60
C PRO A 286 -2.46 15.69 -24.84
N ASP A 287 -3.44 16.59 -24.87
CA ASP A 287 -3.36 17.88 -24.17
C ASP A 287 -3.48 17.68 -22.66
N LEU A 288 -4.37 16.79 -22.22
CA LEU A 288 -4.49 16.40 -20.82
C LEU A 288 -3.22 15.68 -20.34
N GLN A 289 -2.65 14.81 -21.17
CA GLN A 289 -1.40 14.13 -20.85
C GLN A 289 -0.25 15.12 -20.63
N GLN A 290 -0.17 16.17 -21.46
CA GLN A 290 0.85 17.21 -21.26
C GLN A 290 0.63 17.97 -19.97
N LYS A 291 -0.59 18.31 -19.59
CA LYS A 291 -0.88 18.95 -18.29
C LYS A 291 -0.40 18.08 -17.12
N VAL A 292 -0.64 16.78 -17.15
CA VAL A 292 -0.16 15.88 -16.10
C VAL A 292 1.37 15.84 -16.06
N PHE A 293 2.04 15.85 -17.20
CA PHE A 293 3.50 15.96 -17.26
C PHE A 293 4.02 17.28 -16.69
N ASP A 294 3.35 18.38 -16.98
CA ASP A 294 3.75 19.72 -16.49
C ASP A 294 3.69 19.77 -14.94
N VAL A 295 2.67 19.16 -14.32
CA VAL A 295 2.55 19.07 -12.86
C VAL A 295 3.74 18.36 -12.21
N ILE A 296 4.26 17.31 -12.83
CA ILE A 296 5.41 16.54 -12.33
C ILE A 296 6.77 17.04 -12.89
N GLY A 297 6.77 18.18 -13.56
CA GLY A 297 7.98 18.85 -14.06
C GLY A 297 8.59 18.23 -15.31
N ILE A 298 7.84 17.45 -16.09
CA ILE A 298 8.28 16.90 -17.38
C ILE A 298 7.84 17.82 -18.52
N GLY A 299 8.77 18.65 -19.01
CA GLY A 299 8.50 19.55 -20.13
C GLY A 299 8.30 18.82 -21.47
N PRO A 300 7.75 19.51 -22.50
CA PRO A 300 7.36 18.89 -23.79
C PRO A 300 8.51 18.17 -24.52
N GLU A 301 9.73 18.70 -24.48
CA GLU A 301 10.89 18.07 -25.13
C GLU A 301 11.26 16.74 -24.46
N GLU A 302 11.27 16.71 -23.15
CA GLU A 302 11.55 15.49 -22.40
C GLU A 302 10.42 14.48 -22.51
N ALA A 303 9.17 14.91 -22.46
CA ALA A 303 8.00 14.08 -22.71
C ALA A 303 8.10 13.41 -24.10
N HIS A 304 8.44 14.17 -25.13
CA HIS A 304 8.61 13.62 -26.48
C HIS A 304 9.80 12.64 -26.57
N ARG A 305 10.93 12.97 -25.92
CA ARG A 305 12.11 12.10 -25.91
C ARG A 305 11.83 10.75 -25.25
N ARG A 306 11.10 10.76 -24.14
CA ARG A 306 10.83 9.55 -23.35
C ARG A 306 9.61 8.77 -23.86
N PHE A 307 8.57 9.47 -24.27
CA PHE A 307 7.23 8.90 -24.55
C PHE A 307 6.70 9.26 -25.96
N GLY A 308 7.55 9.75 -26.84
CA GLY A 308 7.14 10.28 -28.16
C GLY A 308 6.32 9.34 -29.01
N THR A 309 6.57 8.03 -28.92
CA THR A 309 5.81 7.02 -29.66
C THR A 309 4.35 6.97 -29.23
N ILE A 310 4.06 6.88 -27.93
CA ILE A 310 2.69 6.83 -27.42
C ILE A 310 1.99 8.17 -27.58
N LEU A 311 2.67 9.30 -27.35
CA LEU A 311 2.12 10.64 -27.56
C LEU A 311 1.76 10.89 -29.03
N THR A 312 2.57 10.38 -29.94
CA THR A 312 2.26 10.43 -31.39
C THR A 312 1.05 9.56 -31.72
N ALA A 313 0.97 8.35 -31.15
CA ALA A 313 -0.17 7.46 -31.36
C ALA A 313 -1.50 8.11 -30.88
N PHE A 314 -1.49 8.82 -29.77
CA PHE A 314 -2.69 9.50 -29.26
C PHE A 314 -3.25 10.56 -30.23
N ARG A 315 -2.42 11.18 -31.06
CA ARG A 315 -2.86 12.14 -32.08
C ARG A 315 -3.68 11.52 -33.19
N TYR A 316 -3.63 10.19 -33.36
CA TYR A 316 -4.44 9.45 -34.34
C TYR A 316 -5.79 9.01 -33.76
N GLY A 317 -6.13 9.41 -32.55
CA GLY A 317 -7.42 9.15 -31.92
C GLY A 317 -7.43 7.85 -31.12
N ALA A 318 -6.68 7.80 -30.02
CA ALA A 318 -6.76 6.71 -29.08
C ALA A 318 -8.15 6.67 -28.43
N PRO A 319 -8.81 5.49 -28.33
CA PRO A 319 -10.09 5.37 -27.63
C PRO A 319 -9.90 5.50 -26.12
N PRO A 320 -10.97 5.76 -25.35
CA PRO A 320 -10.96 5.48 -23.93
C PRO A 320 -10.54 4.04 -23.68
N HIS A 321 -9.56 3.84 -22.80
CA HIS A 321 -9.02 2.51 -22.52
C HIS A 321 -8.51 2.44 -21.07
N GLY A 322 -8.35 1.24 -20.59
CA GLY A 322 -7.82 0.96 -19.26
C GLY A 322 -7.34 -0.47 -19.16
N GLY A 323 -6.61 -0.76 -18.12
CA GLY A 323 -6.07 -2.09 -17.93
C GLY A 323 -5.68 -2.36 -16.47
N ILE A 324 -5.27 -3.59 -16.24
CA ILE A 324 -4.86 -4.07 -14.92
C ILE A 324 -3.80 -5.16 -15.09
N ALA A 325 -2.89 -5.26 -14.12
CA ALA A 325 -1.80 -6.22 -14.15
C ALA A 325 -1.78 -7.11 -12.89
N PRO A 326 -2.65 -8.15 -12.83
CA PRO A 326 -2.63 -9.14 -11.76
C PRO A 326 -1.29 -9.88 -11.62
N GLY A 327 -0.74 -9.91 -10.40
CA GLY A 327 0.46 -10.68 -10.07
C GLY A 327 0.13 -12.16 -9.83
N VAL A 328 0.55 -13.03 -10.75
CA VAL A 328 0.27 -14.47 -10.67
C VAL A 328 0.95 -15.11 -9.46
N ASP A 329 2.21 -14.77 -9.21
CA ASP A 329 2.98 -15.36 -8.09
C ASP A 329 2.35 -15.01 -6.73
N ARG A 330 1.89 -13.75 -6.54
CA ARG A 330 1.18 -13.36 -5.31
C ARG A 330 -0.15 -14.09 -5.13
N LEU A 331 -0.90 -14.27 -6.22
CA LEU A 331 -2.13 -15.04 -6.18
C LEU A 331 -1.85 -16.48 -5.72
N VAL A 332 -0.88 -17.16 -6.34
CA VAL A 332 -0.51 -18.54 -5.98
C VAL A 332 -0.06 -18.59 -4.53
N MET A 333 0.77 -17.65 -4.06
CA MET A 333 1.21 -17.56 -2.66
C MET A 333 0.01 -17.54 -1.68
N LEU A 334 -1.02 -16.73 -1.95
CA LEU A 334 -2.21 -16.66 -1.11
C LEU A 334 -3.09 -17.91 -1.20
N LEU A 335 -3.20 -18.52 -2.39
CA LEU A 335 -4.01 -19.73 -2.56
C LEU A 335 -3.40 -20.97 -1.89
N THR A 336 -2.07 -20.99 -1.74
CA THR A 336 -1.31 -22.12 -1.14
C THR A 336 -0.88 -21.87 0.30
N ASP A 337 -1.28 -20.72 0.89
CA ASP A 337 -0.91 -20.32 2.27
C ASP A 337 0.60 -20.22 2.50
N GLU A 338 1.36 -19.91 1.44
CA GLU A 338 2.79 -19.74 1.56
C GLU A 338 3.14 -18.34 2.13
N PRO A 339 4.06 -18.27 3.10
CA PRO A 339 4.39 -17.00 3.76
C PRO A 339 5.27 -16.09 2.92
N ASN A 340 5.86 -16.62 1.83
CA ASN A 340 6.84 -15.92 1.02
C ASN A 340 6.68 -16.29 -0.46
N ILE A 341 6.74 -15.31 -1.33
CA ILE A 341 6.64 -15.47 -2.79
C ILE A 341 7.70 -16.42 -3.39
N ARG A 342 8.85 -16.59 -2.71
CA ARG A 342 9.92 -17.49 -3.15
C ARG A 342 9.50 -18.96 -3.13
N GLU A 343 8.55 -19.34 -2.27
CA GLU A 343 8.06 -20.70 -2.15
C GLU A 343 7.24 -21.15 -3.38
N VAL A 344 6.71 -20.17 -4.12
CA VAL A 344 5.87 -20.41 -5.32
C VAL A 344 6.59 -20.11 -6.64
N MET A 345 7.85 -19.72 -6.59
CA MET A 345 8.69 -19.47 -7.77
C MET A 345 9.69 -20.60 -7.96
N ALA A 346 9.81 -21.11 -9.21
CA ALA A 346 10.71 -22.23 -9.51
C ALA A 346 12.19 -21.89 -9.29
N PHE A 347 12.60 -20.65 -9.59
CA PHE A 347 13.98 -20.17 -9.50
C PHE A 347 14.03 -18.76 -8.89
N PRO A 348 13.71 -18.62 -7.58
CA PRO A 348 13.69 -17.32 -6.93
C PRO A 348 15.11 -16.75 -6.80
N LYS A 349 15.24 -15.43 -6.93
CA LYS A 349 16.49 -14.75 -6.66
C LYS A 349 16.72 -14.62 -5.15
N THR A 350 17.99 -14.64 -4.76
CA THR A 350 18.39 -14.35 -3.37
C THR A 350 18.13 -12.88 -3.02
N GLN A 351 18.26 -12.53 -1.74
CA GLN A 351 18.09 -11.16 -1.27
C GLN A 351 19.08 -10.16 -1.93
N ALA A 352 20.21 -10.66 -2.43
CA ALA A 352 21.19 -9.89 -3.20
C ALA A 352 20.91 -9.89 -4.72
N ALA A 353 19.70 -10.25 -5.14
CA ALA A 353 19.28 -10.39 -6.55
C ALA A 353 20.15 -11.37 -7.36
N ARG A 354 20.72 -12.40 -6.72
CA ARG A 354 21.50 -13.44 -7.39
C ARG A 354 20.62 -14.62 -7.80
N ASP A 355 20.89 -15.14 -8.99
CA ASP A 355 20.43 -16.43 -9.46
C ASP A 355 21.49 -17.49 -9.14
N GLU A 356 21.21 -18.37 -8.18
CA GLU A 356 22.16 -19.39 -7.76
C GLU A 356 22.26 -20.57 -8.75
N MET A 357 21.24 -20.78 -9.57
CA MET A 357 21.25 -21.82 -10.60
C MET A 357 22.15 -21.44 -11.77
N MET A 358 22.18 -20.14 -12.12
CA MET A 358 22.96 -19.63 -13.25
C MET A 358 24.24 -18.94 -12.82
N ASP A 359 24.50 -18.85 -11.51
CA ASP A 359 25.58 -18.04 -10.91
C ASP A 359 25.61 -16.59 -11.47
N ALA A 360 24.43 -16.00 -11.64
CA ALA A 360 24.24 -14.66 -12.19
C ALA A 360 23.90 -13.64 -11.07
N PRO A 361 24.32 -12.36 -11.18
CA PRO A 361 25.20 -11.84 -12.25
C PRO A 361 26.64 -12.32 -12.12
N GLY A 362 27.25 -12.61 -13.27
CA GLY A 362 28.66 -13.01 -13.38
C GLY A 362 29.51 -11.94 -14.07
N PRO A 363 30.85 -12.10 -14.08
CA PRO A 363 31.76 -11.20 -14.80
C PRO A 363 31.51 -11.30 -16.32
N VAL A 364 31.68 -10.17 -17.00
CA VAL A 364 31.62 -10.07 -18.46
C VAL A 364 33.06 -10.04 -19.00
N SER A 365 33.31 -10.74 -20.11
CA SER A 365 34.67 -10.78 -20.68
C SER A 365 35.04 -9.45 -21.37
N GLU A 366 36.32 -9.16 -21.46
CA GLU A 366 36.84 -7.98 -22.16
C GLU A 366 36.48 -7.98 -23.66
N GLU A 367 36.40 -9.16 -24.28
CA GLU A 367 35.97 -9.33 -25.67
C GLU A 367 34.51 -8.87 -25.87
N GLN A 368 33.61 -9.27 -24.99
CA GLN A 368 32.21 -8.85 -25.02
C GLN A 368 32.06 -7.33 -24.80
N LEU A 369 32.82 -6.75 -23.88
CA LEU A 369 32.82 -5.30 -23.67
C LEU A 369 33.32 -4.55 -24.91
N LYS A 370 34.37 -5.04 -25.58
CA LYS A 370 34.89 -4.46 -26.82
C LYS A 370 33.91 -4.57 -27.98
N GLU A 371 33.27 -5.71 -28.13
CA GLU A 371 32.23 -5.92 -29.16
C GLU A 371 31.07 -4.91 -29.02
N LEU A 372 30.65 -4.64 -27.79
CA LEU A 372 29.60 -3.68 -27.48
C LEU A 372 30.09 -2.22 -27.43
N ASN A 373 31.38 -1.98 -27.62
CA ASN A 373 31.99 -0.66 -27.48
C ASN A 373 31.74 0.00 -26.10
N ILE A 374 31.81 -0.80 -25.02
CA ILE A 374 31.58 -0.41 -23.62
C ILE A 374 32.91 -0.52 -22.86
N ALA A 375 33.15 0.37 -21.90
CA ALA A 375 34.28 0.30 -20.96
C ALA A 375 33.81 0.41 -19.52
N LEU A 376 34.42 -0.37 -18.62
CA LEU A 376 34.15 -0.25 -17.18
C LEU A 376 34.87 0.99 -16.64
N ARG A 377 34.07 1.88 -16.00
CA ARG A 377 34.64 3.00 -15.23
C ARG A 377 35.15 2.47 -13.89
N ARG A 378 36.45 2.52 -13.66
CA ARG A 378 37.03 2.21 -12.34
C ARG A 378 36.70 3.35 -11.38
N ARG A 379 35.97 3.08 -10.28
CA ARG A 379 35.80 4.05 -9.19
C ARG A 379 37.17 4.26 -8.51
N PRO A 380 37.51 5.52 -8.15
CA PRO A 380 38.71 5.77 -7.31
C PRO A 380 38.60 5.00 -5.98
N GLU A 381 39.74 4.53 -5.48
CA GLU A 381 39.77 3.70 -4.24
C GLU A 381 39.11 4.37 -3.00
N ARG A 382 39.05 5.70 -2.96
CA ARG A 382 38.42 6.45 -1.88
C ARG A 382 36.88 6.34 -1.84
N GLU A 383 36.22 5.97 -2.95
CA GLU A 383 34.78 5.81 -3.02
C GLU A 383 34.30 4.38 -2.68
N ARG A 384 35.21 3.41 -2.58
CA ARG A 384 34.88 2.01 -2.25
C ARG A 384 34.45 1.79 -0.79
N GLY A 385 34.84 2.69 0.10
CA GLY A 385 34.57 2.58 1.54
C GLY A 385 33.20 3.10 2.00
N SER A 386 32.42 3.72 1.12
CA SER A 386 31.12 4.35 1.45
C SER A 386 29.90 3.68 0.80
N ASP A 387 30.06 2.54 0.14
CA ASP A 387 28.95 1.78 -0.44
C ASP A 387 28.31 0.90 0.66
N PRO A 388 27.10 1.20 1.16
CA PRO A 388 26.47 0.43 2.22
C PRO A 388 26.12 -1.01 1.79
N ALA A 389 26.13 -1.32 0.48
CA ALA A 389 25.88 -2.65 -0.05
C ALA A 389 27.12 -3.58 0.01
N ALA A 390 28.30 -3.07 0.31
CA ALA A 390 29.57 -3.81 0.33
C ALA A 390 30.03 -4.20 1.76
N ARG A 391 29.13 -4.60 2.66
CA ARG A 391 29.55 -5.24 3.91
C ARG A 391 29.79 -6.72 3.63
N PRO A 392 31.04 -7.24 3.79
CA PRO A 392 31.27 -8.67 3.77
C PRO A 392 30.54 -9.29 4.96
N GLY A 393 29.78 -10.35 4.69
CA GLY A 393 29.17 -11.13 5.73
C GLY A 393 30.24 -11.61 6.71
N GLU A 394 30.16 -11.14 7.96
CA GLU A 394 30.88 -11.75 9.06
C GLU A 394 30.32 -13.16 9.24
N GLY A 395 31.15 -14.14 8.87
CA GLY A 395 30.92 -15.51 9.22
C GLY A 395 30.95 -15.66 10.73
N ASN A 396 29.91 -16.20 11.28
CA ASN A 396 29.93 -16.80 12.59
C ASN A 396 29.36 -18.20 12.54
N ASN A 397 30.17 -19.09 13.11
CA ASN A 397 29.96 -20.51 13.38
C ASN A 397 28.60 -20.85 14.00
#